data_8f589b83e26a8cf2f6ef91129c1b971f
#
_entry.id   8f589b83e26a8cf2f6ef91129c1b971f
#
_cell.length_a   1.000
_cell.length_b   1.000
_cell.length_c   1.000
_cell.angle_alpha   90.00
_cell.angle_beta   90.00
_cell.angle_gamma   90.00
#
_symmetry.space_group_name_H-M   'P 1'
#
loop_
_entity.id
_entity.type
_entity.pdbx_description
1 polymer ?
#
loop_
_entity_poly.entity_id
_entity_poly.type
_entity_poly.pdbx_seq_one_letter_code
_entity_poly.pdbx_strand_id
1 'polypeptide(L)'
;MIKSGSLLALRAALVAGTIKALADLNIPVNVVGLIPATDNRPGGEAYAPGDIITMYNGSTVEVLNTDAEGRMILADALSYADKFNPELVISAATLTGSAVRAIGTN
;
A
#
# COMPACT_ATOMS: atom_id res chain seq x y z
N MET A 1 -0.37 20.69 8.27
CA MET A 1 0.61 19.68 7.82
C MET A 1 0.11 18.30 8.23
N ILE A 2 -0.25 17.47 7.27
CA ILE A 2 -0.73 16.10 7.54
C ILE A 2 0.51 15.27 7.88
N LYS A 3 0.55 14.70 9.09
CA LYS A 3 1.65 13.83 9.51
C LYS A 3 1.57 12.50 8.74
N SER A 4 2.70 11.90 8.44
CA SER A 4 2.79 10.65 7.68
C SER A 4 1.90 9.52 8.20
N GLY A 5 1.72 9.42 9.52
CA GLY A 5 0.81 8.47 10.15
C GLY A 5 -0.66 8.66 9.80
N SER A 6 -1.10 9.91 9.51
CA SER A 6 -2.49 10.18 9.12
C SER A 6 -2.81 9.76 7.68
N LEU A 7 -1.82 9.76 6.78
CA LEU A 7 -1.99 9.27 5.41
C LEU A 7 -2.14 7.75 5.37
N LEU A 8 -1.40 7.01 6.19
CA LEU A 8 -1.56 5.57 6.32
C LEU A 8 -2.96 5.21 6.86
N ALA A 9 -3.40 5.91 7.90
CA ALA A 9 -4.74 5.74 8.45
C ALA A 9 -5.84 6.02 7.42
N LEU A 10 -5.65 7.04 6.57
CA LEU A 10 -6.62 7.39 5.52
C LEU A 10 -6.76 6.28 4.47
N ARG A 11 -5.65 5.66 4.06
CA ARG A 11 -5.66 4.54 3.10
C ARG A 11 -6.36 3.31 3.68
N ALA A 12 -6.03 2.97 4.92
CA ALA A 12 -6.68 1.87 5.64
C ALA A 12 -8.18 2.12 5.79
N ALA A 13 -8.58 3.35 6.11
CA ALA A 13 -9.97 3.75 6.22
C ALA A 13 -10.72 3.63 4.87
N LEU A 14 -10.06 3.93 3.75
CA LEU A 14 -10.65 3.78 2.42
C LEU A 14 -11.00 2.31 2.12
N VAL A 15 -10.08 1.40 2.37
CA VAL A 15 -10.31 -0.04 2.17
C VAL A 15 -11.40 -0.56 3.11
N ALA A 16 -11.29 -0.27 4.40
CA ALA A 16 -12.27 -0.69 5.40
C ALA A 16 -13.65 -0.11 5.13
N GLY A 17 -13.74 1.18 4.77
CA GLY A 17 -14.98 1.85 4.42
C GLY A 17 -15.63 1.28 3.16
N THR A 18 -14.85 0.91 2.16
CA THR A 18 -15.34 0.25 0.95
C THR A 18 -15.97 -1.10 1.26
N ILE A 19 -15.30 -1.93 2.05
CA ILE A 19 -15.84 -3.23 2.50
C ILE A 19 -17.15 -3.04 3.27
N LYS A 20 -17.18 -2.09 4.19
CA LYS A 20 -18.40 -1.77 4.96
C LYS A 20 -19.53 -1.33 4.04
N ALA A 21 -19.28 -0.46 3.09
CA ALA A 21 -20.29 0.01 2.14
C ALA A 21 -20.84 -1.14 1.28
N LEU A 22 -19.98 -2.03 0.80
CA LEU A 22 -20.40 -3.21 0.03
C LEU A 22 -21.30 -4.12 0.86
N ALA A 23 -20.98 -4.32 2.13
CA ALA A 23 -21.78 -5.13 3.05
C ALA A 23 -23.14 -4.46 3.35
N ASP A 24 -23.15 -3.18 3.67
CA ASP A 24 -24.36 -2.41 4.00
C ASP A 24 -25.35 -2.33 2.82
N LEU A 25 -24.82 -2.25 1.60
CA LEU A 25 -25.62 -2.21 0.37
C LEU A 25 -26.01 -3.58 -0.16
N ASN A 26 -25.60 -4.65 0.50
CA ASN A 26 -25.84 -6.04 0.08
C ASN A 26 -25.43 -6.33 -1.37
N ILE A 27 -24.29 -5.78 -1.80
CA ILE A 27 -23.79 -6.01 -3.15
C ILE A 27 -23.22 -7.43 -3.23
N PRO A 28 -23.69 -8.28 -4.17
CA PRO A 28 -23.33 -9.70 -4.24
C PRO A 28 -21.96 -9.90 -4.88
N VAL A 29 -20.89 -9.50 -4.21
CA VAL A 29 -19.51 -9.66 -4.64
C VAL A 29 -18.67 -10.30 -3.56
N ASN A 30 -17.70 -11.10 -3.96
CA ASN A 30 -16.67 -11.64 -3.09
C ASN A 30 -15.47 -10.67 -3.08
N VAL A 31 -15.21 -10.06 -1.95
CA VAL A 31 -14.16 -9.04 -1.82
C VAL A 31 -13.20 -9.41 -0.70
N VAL A 32 -11.92 -9.25 -0.97
CA VAL A 32 -10.86 -9.33 0.03
C VAL A 32 -10.19 -7.96 0.12
N GLY A 33 -10.19 -7.37 1.30
CA GLY A 33 -9.46 -6.14 1.59
C GLY A 33 -8.10 -6.44 2.19
N LEU A 34 -7.05 -5.90 1.61
CA LEU A 34 -5.67 -6.00 2.12
C LEU A 34 -5.21 -4.62 2.58
N ILE A 35 -4.80 -4.53 3.83
CA ILE A 35 -4.28 -3.30 4.44
C ILE A 35 -2.87 -3.59 4.95
N PRO A 36 -1.85 -3.50 4.10
CA PRO A 36 -0.47 -3.65 4.56
C PRO A 36 -0.12 -2.44 5.43
N ALA A 37 0.26 -2.70 6.66
CA ALA A 37 0.61 -1.68 7.63
C ALA A 37 1.97 -1.98 8.25
N THR A 38 2.82 -0.97 8.32
CA THR A 38 4.11 -1.06 8.98
C THR A 38 4.50 0.29 9.56
N ASP A 39 5.35 0.26 10.57
CA ASP A 39 5.94 1.48 11.12
C ASP A 39 7.08 1.95 10.22
N ASN A 40 7.06 3.21 9.86
CA ASN A 40 8.20 3.89 9.23
C ASN A 40 8.97 4.66 10.30
N ARG A 41 9.81 3.94 11.06
CA ARG A 41 10.61 4.51 12.14
C ARG A 41 12.10 4.32 11.86
N PRO A 42 12.93 5.32 12.21
CA PRO A 42 14.36 5.11 12.24
C PRO A 42 14.70 4.10 13.35
N GLY A 43 15.42 3.05 13.03
CA GLY A 43 15.83 2.00 13.96
C GLY A 43 17.07 1.28 13.46
N GLY A 44 17.75 0.56 14.35
CA GLY A 44 18.96 -0.19 14.01
C GLY A 44 18.76 -1.33 13.01
N GLU A 45 17.51 -1.74 12.78
CA GLU A 45 17.13 -2.76 11.77
C GLU A 45 16.51 -2.15 10.50
N ALA A 46 16.40 -0.80 10.42
CA ALA A 46 15.93 -0.14 9.22
C ALA A 46 16.91 -0.35 8.06
N TYR A 47 16.37 -0.64 6.87
CA TYR A 47 17.22 -0.76 5.68
C TYR A 47 17.77 0.61 5.24
N ALA A 48 18.98 0.59 4.67
CA ALA A 48 19.68 1.77 4.16
C ALA A 48 19.71 1.76 2.63
N PRO A 49 19.98 2.91 1.99
CA PRO A 49 20.22 2.95 0.54
C PRO A 49 21.32 1.98 0.13
N GLY A 50 21.10 1.20 -0.92
CA GLY A 50 21.98 0.16 -1.40
C GLY A 50 21.74 -1.23 -0.83
N ASP A 51 20.88 -1.36 0.18
CA ASP A 51 20.47 -2.66 0.71
C ASP A 51 19.66 -3.45 -0.32
N ILE A 52 19.84 -4.78 -0.31
CA ILE A 52 19.06 -5.68 -1.16
C ILE A 52 18.05 -6.40 -0.28
N ILE A 53 16.77 -6.24 -0.62
CA ILE A 53 15.65 -6.81 0.11
C ILE A 53 15.03 -7.94 -0.71
N THR A 54 14.72 -9.06 -0.05
CA THR A 54 13.93 -10.13 -0.65
C THR A 54 12.45 -9.84 -0.44
N MET A 55 11.73 -9.71 -1.55
CA MET A 55 10.29 -9.46 -1.55
C MET A 55 9.49 -10.75 -1.26
N TYR A 56 8.22 -10.61 -0.97
CA TYR A 56 7.31 -11.73 -0.66
C TYR A 56 7.31 -12.81 -1.75
N ASN A 57 7.36 -12.42 -3.02
CA ASN A 57 7.39 -13.35 -4.15
C ASN A 57 8.77 -13.98 -4.42
N GLY A 58 9.78 -13.69 -3.61
CA GLY A 58 11.15 -14.17 -3.77
C GLY A 58 12.06 -13.29 -4.63
N SER A 59 11.51 -12.27 -5.29
CA SER A 59 12.32 -11.31 -6.05
C SER A 59 13.20 -10.47 -5.12
N THR A 60 14.39 -10.12 -5.57
CA THR A 60 15.29 -9.23 -4.85
C THR A 60 15.21 -7.83 -5.41
N VAL A 61 15.19 -6.84 -4.53
CA VAL A 61 15.10 -5.41 -4.90
C VAL A 61 16.20 -4.64 -4.18
N GLU A 62 16.98 -3.88 -4.93
CA GLU A 62 17.93 -2.92 -4.38
C GLU A 62 17.21 -1.63 -3.99
N VAL A 63 17.38 -1.20 -2.76
CA VAL A 63 16.75 0.00 -2.24
C VAL A 63 17.67 1.19 -2.48
N LEU A 64 17.33 2.02 -3.45
CA LEU A 64 18.07 3.26 -3.75
C LEU A 64 17.50 4.47 -3.00
N ASN A 65 16.21 4.44 -2.67
CA ASN A 65 15.54 5.50 -1.93
C ASN A 65 14.68 4.88 -0.83
N THR A 66 15.07 5.09 0.43
CA THR A 66 14.37 4.55 1.60
C THR A 66 13.01 5.23 1.86
N ASP A 67 12.77 6.41 1.29
CA ASP A 67 11.47 7.10 1.37
C ASP A 67 10.41 6.49 0.42
N ALA A 68 10.81 5.55 -0.44
CA ALA A 68 9.92 4.83 -1.33
C ALA A 68 9.37 3.53 -0.72
N GLU A 69 9.34 3.41 0.60
CA GLU A 69 8.86 2.24 1.35
C GLU A 69 7.42 1.83 1.01
N GLY A 70 6.58 2.80 0.70
CA GLY A 70 5.19 2.54 0.32
C GLY A 70 5.05 1.69 -0.94
N ARG A 71 5.96 1.81 -1.90
CA ARG A 71 6.00 0.98 -3.11
C ARG A 71 6.41 -0.45 -2.80
N MET A 72 7.34 -0.64 -1.88
CA MET A 72 7.80 -1.95 -1.42
C MET A 72 6.67 -2.72 -0.75
N ILE A 73 5.97 -2.06 0.17
CA ILE A 73 4.82 -2.63 0.88
C ILE A 73 3.68 -2.96 -0.08
N LEU A 74 3.39 -2.08 -1.03
CA LEU A 74 2.36 -2.30 -2.03
C LEU A 74 2.69 -3.50 -2.92
N ALA A 75 3.94 -3.64 -3.34
CA ALA A 75 4.39 -4.77 -4.15
C ALA A 75 4.18 -6.10 -3.42
N ASP A 76 4.51 -6.18 -2.14
CA ASP A 76 4.27 -7.37 -1.33
C ASP A 76 2.78 -7.66 -1.15
N ALA A 77 1.96 -6.65 -0.93
CA ALA A 77 0.51 -6.82 -0.82
C ALA A 77 -0.10 -7.32 -2.13
N LEU A 78 0.33 -6.80 -3.28
CA LEU A 78 -0.13 -7.26 -4.59
C LEU A 78 0.28 -8.69 -4.87
N SER A 79 1.50 -9.08 -4.52
CA SER A 79 1.96 -10.47 -4.63
C SER A 79 1.17 -11.41 -3.72
N TYR A 80 0.88 -10.98 -2.49
CA TYR A 80 0.04 -11.73 -1.55
C TYR A 80 -1.39 -11.90 -2.07
N ALA A 81 -1.93 -10.92 -2.78
CA ALA A 81 -3.27 -10.96 -3.34
C ALA A 81 -3.44 -12.09 -4.38
N ASP A 82 -2.38 -12.51 -5.05
CA ASP A 82 -2.43 -13.57 -6.07
C ASP A 82 -2.93 -14.90 -5.50
N LYS A 83 -2.71 -15.19 -4.22
CA LYS A 83 -3.19 -16.42 -3.58
C LYS A 83 -4.71 -16.55 -3.53
N PHE A 84 -5.45 -15.46 -3.67
CA PHE A 84 -6.90 -15.43 -3.71
C PHE A 84 -7.47 -15.61 -5.12
N ASN A 85 -6.61 -15.70 -6.13
CA ASN A 85 -6.98 -15.82 -7.54
C ASN A 85 -8.02 -14.78 -7.98
N PRO A 86 -7.74 -13.47 -7.81
CA PRO A 86 -8.71 -12.42 -8.06
C PRO A 86 -8.96 -12.21 -9.55
N GLU A 87 -10.20 -11.89 -9.92
CA GLU A 87 -10.56 -11.43 -11.27
C GLU A 87 -10.18 -9.96 -11.49
N LEU A 88 -10.21 -9.15 -10.41
CA LEU A 88 -9.89 -7.73 -10.43
C LEU A 88 -9.14 -7.35 -9.17
N VAL A 89 -8.09 -6.56 -9.32
CA VAL A 89 -7.33 -5.97 -8.22
C VAL A 89 -7.38 -4.45 -8.34
N ILE A 90 -7.82 -3.80 -7.28
CA ILE A 90 -7.83 -2.33 -7.19
C ILE A 90 -6.87 -1.92 -6.06
N SER A 91 -5.93 -1.05 -6.38
CA SER A 91 -5.02 -0.49 -5.39
C SER A 91 -5.31 1.00 -5.15
N ALA A 92 -5.26 1.40 -3.89
CA ALA A 92 -5.37 2.80 -3.49
C ALA A 92 -4.14 3.18 -2.66
N ALA A 93 -3.35 4.08 -3.19
CA ALA A 93 -2.10 4.46 -2.56
C ALA A 93 -1.73 5.92 -2.86
N THR A 94 -1.13 6.58 -1.89
CA THR A 94 -0.59 7.94 -2.04
C THR A 94 0.94 7.85 -2.14
N LEU A 95 1.43 7.36 -3.27
CA LEU A 95 2.84 7.04 -3.44
C LEU A 95 3.72 8.25 -3.73
N THR A 96 3.17 9.27 -4.39
CA THR A 96 3.96 10.44 -4.82
C THR A 96 3.12 11.71 -4.88
N GLY A 97 3.71 12.82 -4.46
CA GLY A 97 3.12 14.15 -4.64
C GLY A 97 3.07 14.62 -6.11
N SER A 98 3.76 13.93 -7.00
CA SER A 98 3.76 14.27 -8.43
C SER A 98 2.37 14.12 -9.07
N ALA A 99 1.51 13.28 -8.53
CA ALA A 99 0.14 13.13 -9.00
C ALA A 99 -0.65 14.46 -8.90
N VAL A 100 -0.49 15.18 -7.79
CA VAL A 100 -1.11 16.50 -7.60
C VAL A 100 -0.62 17.51 -8.63
N ARG A 101 0.66 17.47 -8.98
CA ARG A 101 1.24 18.34 -10.00
C ARG A 101 0.74 18.01 -11.40
N ALA A 102 0.47 16.75 -11.68
CA ALA A 102 0.04 16.27 -13.00
C ALA A 102 -1.42 16.58 -13.30
N ILE A 103 -2.30 16.38 -12.32
CA ILE A 103 -3.76 16.46 -12.51
C ILE A 103 -4.44 17.59 -11.72
N GLY A 104 -3.68 18.31 -10.88
CA GLY A 104 -4.21 19.38 -10.04
C GLY A 104 -4.93 18.87 -8.78
N THR A 105 -5.52 19.81 -8.06
CA THR A 105 -6.18 19.57 -6.76
C THR A 105 -7.70 19.65 -6.83
N ASN A 106 -8.24 19.80 -8.01
CA ASN A 106 -9.69 19.93 -8.21
C ASN A 106 -10.40 18.58 -8.28
#